data_c3554a5263ba486ed9e97523eedff2e1
#
_entry.id   c3554a5263ba486ed9e97523eedff2e1
#
_cell.length_a   1.000
_cell.length_b   1.000
_cell.length_c   1.000
_cell.angle_alpha   90.00
_cell.angle_beta   90.00
_cell.angle_gamma   90.00
#
_symmetry.space_group_name_H-M   'P 1'
#
loop_
_entity.id
_entity.type
_entity.pdbx_description
1 polymer ?
#
loop_
_entity_poly.entity_id
_entity_poly.type
_entity_poly.pdbx_seq_one_letter_code
_entity_poly.pdbx_strand_id
1 'polypeptide(L)'
;MLALKYLLKTPFHLLRSRSGRQLLSIFWRYGDKPRYQPSKVKFGNYQLEVPDCFSWVWQYEEIYFEEYYRFNSSTPTPVIYDCGANVGMSILYFKQLYPQAQIKAYEAEPQIAEYLTKNLHSNGINDVKIIQKAVWKDSLGVEFGEGQADDASIYGQGNKKLIPSVRLRDELAQEKTIDFLKIDIEGAEIEVLPDCANVLDRVQHLFVEFHAYIGQPQALTKVLEVIEKAGFRYYIDTNQHRKAPFINHRYRNNNVMDLQLNISAWRP
;
A
#
# COMPACT_ATOMS: atom_id res chain seq x y z
N MET A 1 -13.79 -36.80 -1.36
CA MET A 1 -14.61 -35.57 -1.17
C MET A 1 -13.80 -34.36 -0.68
N LEU A 2 -12.83 -34.54 0.24
CA LEU A 2 -12.02 -33.39 0.74
C LEU A 2 -11.10 -32.78 -0.33
N ALA A 3 -10.41 -33.63 -1.12
CA ALA A 3 -9.53 -33.19 -2.21
C ALA A 3 -10.27 -32.40 -3.29
N LEU A 4 -11.48 -32.83 -3.67
CA LEU A 4 -12.30 -32.11 -4.65
C LEU A 4 -12.77 -30.74 -4.13
N LYS A 5 -13.14 -30.66 -2.84
CA LYS A 5 -13.48 -29.38 -2.18
C LYS A 5 -12.28 -28.43 -2.16
N TYR A 6 -11.07 -28.96 -1.95
CA TYR A 6 -9.85 -28.16 -1.90
C TYR A 6 -9.46 -27.64 -3.30
N LEU A 7 -9.55 -28.49 -4.34
CA LEU A 7 -9.26 -28.11 -5.72
C LEU A 7 -10.26 -27.09 -6.31
N LEU A 8 -11.50 -27.11 -5.82
CA LEU A 8 -12.54 -26.19 -6.30
C LEU A 8 -12.65 -24.89 -5.47
N LYS A 9 -11.97 -24.81 -4.33
CA LYS A 9 -12.12 -23.68 -3.40
C LYS A 9 -11.67 -22.35 -4.03
N THR A 10 -10.49 -22.29 -4.62
CA THR A 10 -9.93 -21.07 -5.21
C THR A 10 -10.73 -20.61 -6.45
N PRO A 11 -10.97 -21.43 -7.49
CA PRO A 11 -11.77 -21.02 -8.63
C PRO A 11 -13.22 -20.70 -8.25
N PHE A 12 -13.79 -21.36 -7.24
CA PHE A 12 -15.14 -21.08 -6.76
C PHE A 12 -15.25 -19.68 -6.11
N HIS A 13 -14.26 -19.26 -5.30
CA HIS A 13 -14.23 -17.93 -4.73
C HIS A 13 -14.12 -16.84 -5.81
N LEU A 14 -13.22 -17.02 -6.78
CA LEU A 14 -13.05 -16.10 -7.91
C LEU A 14 -14.33 -15.92 -8.72
N LEU A 15 -15.03 -17.01 -9.01
CA LEU A 15 -16.25 -16.97 -9.85
C LEU A 15 -17.48 -16.47 -9.08
N ARG A 16 -17.55 -16.69 -7.77
CA ARG A 16 -18.73 -16.34 -6.95
C ARG A 16 -18.84 -14.86 -6.64
N SER A 17 -17.73 -14.18 -6.37
CA SER A 17 -17.75 -12.77 -6.05
C SER A 17 -17.74 -11.88 -7.30
N ARG A 18 -18.28 -10.66 -7.19
CA ARG A 18 -18.20 -9.66 -8.27
C ARG A 18 -16.74 -9.23 -8.49
N SER A 19 -16.00 -8.98 -7.42
CA SER A 19 -14.57 -8.61 -7.45
C SER A 19 -13.71 -9.71 -8.06
N GLY A 20 -13.95 -10.99 -7.75
CA GLY A 20 -13.20 -12.11 -8.33
C GLY A 20 -13.44 -12.28 -9.85
N ARG A 21 -14.70 -12.17 -10.33
CA ARG A 21 -14.97 -12.17 -11.77
C ARG A 21 -14.33 -10.97 -12.48
N GLN A 22 -14.28 -9.83 -11.81
CA GLN A 22 -13.63 -8.63 -12.33
C GLN A 22 -12.11 -8.82 -12.36
N LEU A 23 -11.51 -9.43 -11.33
CA LEU A 23 -10.09 -9.78 -11.29
C LEU A 23 -9.70 -10.68 -12.46
N LEU A 24 -10.47 -11.74 -12.74
CA LEU A 24 -10.24 -12.60 -13.90
C LEU A 24 -10.29 -11.84 -15.23
N SER A 25 -11.26 -10.93 -15.38
CA SER A 25 -11.36 -10.07 -16.55
C SER A 25 -10.18 -9.11 -16.69
N ILE A 26 -9.65 -8.60 -15.57
CA ILE A 26 -8.48 -7.72 -15.50
C ILE A 26 -7.23 -8.50 -15.91
N PHE A 27 -7.02 -9.69 -15.34
CA PHE A 27 -5.91 -10.57 -15.73
C PHE A 27 -5.92 -10.87 -17.21
N TRP A 28 -7.07 -11.24 -17.77
CA TRP A 28 -7.20 -11.55 -19.20
C TRP A 28 -6.91 -10.35 -20.12
N ARG A 29 -7.27 -9.12 -19.71
CA ARG A 29 -7.11 -7.92 -20.54
C ARG A 29 -5.72 -7.28 -20.41
N TYR A 30 -5.12 -7.37 -19.23
CA TYR A 30 -3.96 -6.55 -18.86
C TYR A 30 -2.77 -7.36 -18.33
N GLY A 31 -2.95 -8.66 -17.99
CA GLY A 31 -1.91 -9.48 -17.39
C GLY A 31 -0.69 -9.74 -18.26
N ASP A 32 -0.88 -9.79 -19.59
CA ASP A 32 0.21 -10.01 -20.56
C ASP A 32 0.76 -8.72 -21.17
N LYS A 33 0.38 -7.55 -20.63
CA LYS A 33 0.93 -6.27 -21.08
C LYS A 33 2.42 -6.18 -20.74
N PRO A 34 3.24 -5.58 -21.64
CA PRO A 34 4.65 -5.34 -21.33
C PRO A 34 4.82 -4.50 -20.07
N ARG A 35 5.85 -4.82 -19.27
CA ARG A 35 6.19 -4.08 -18.06
C ARG A 35 6.65 -2.65 -18.38
N TYR A 36 6.38 -1.72 -17.45
CA TYR A 36 6.84 -0.34 -17.48
C TYR A 36 6.39 0.45 -18.73
N GLN A 37 5.23 0.09 -19.28
CA GLN A 37 4.60 0.83 -20.39
C GLN A 37 3.28 1.47 -19.92
N PRO A 38 3.20 2.82 -19.94
CA PRO A 38 1.99 3.53 -19.56
C PRO A 38 0.77 3.04 -20.34
N SER A 39 -0.31 2.80 -19.62
CA SER A 39 -1.53 2.25 -20.21
C SER A 39 -2.77 2.84 -19.56
N LYS A 40 -3.87 2.93 -20.35
CA LYS A 40 -5.20 3.24 -19.82
C LYS A 40 -5.90 1.95 -19.44
N VAL A 41 -6.36 1.87 -18.20
CA VAL A 41 -7.05 0.71 -17.64
C VAL A 41 -8.44 1.08 -17.15
N LYS A 42 -9.36 0.10 -17.12
CA LYS A 42 -10.73 0.30 -16.63
C LYS A 42 -11.15 -0.86 -15.74
N PHE A 43 -11.78 -0.53 -14.62
CA PHE A 43 -12.48 -1.47 -13.76
C PHE A 43 -13.70 -0.82 -13.09
N GLY A 44 -14.80 -1.53 -12.99
CA GLY A 44 -16.06 -0.93 -12.53
C GLY A 44 -16.40 0.33 -13.33
N ASN A 45 -16.60 1.43 -12.61
CA ASN A 45 -16.86 2.75 -13.19
C ASN A 45 -15.59 3.62 -13.29
N TYR A 46 -14.44 3.10 -12.88
CA TYR A 46 -13.19 3.85 -12.84
C TYR A 46 -12.35 3.66 -14.10
N GLN A 47 -11.68 4.73 -14.48
CA GLN A 47 -10.70 4.74 -15.56
C GLN A 47 -9.41 5.41 -15.06
N LEU A 48 -8.27 4.72 -15.22
CA LEU A 48 -6.97 5.21 -14.76
C LEU A 48 -5.94 5.17 -15.87
N GLU A 49 -4.93 6.01 -15.72
CA GLU A 49 -3.64 5.87 -16.39
C GLU A 49 -2.65 5.27 -15.39
N VAL A 50 -1.96 4.21 -15.81
CA VAL A 50 -1.01 3.50 -14.95
C VAL A 50 0.33 3.35 -15.65
N PRO A 51 1.46 3.49 -14.94
CA PRO A 51 2.80 3.34 -15.54
C PRO A 51 3.09 1.87 -15.89
N ASP A 52 2.48 0.93 -15.15
CA ASP A 52 2.65 -0.50 -15.33
C ASP A 52 1.35 -1.26 -15.04
N CYS A 53 0.86 -2.01 -16.03
CA CYS A 53 -0.36 -2.80 -15.87
C CYS A 53 -0.19 -3.94 -14.89
N PHE A 54 0.98 -4.56 -14.80
CA PHE A 54 1.20 -5.70 -13.93
C PHE A 54 1.12 -5.31 -12.45
N SER A 55 1.81 -4.24 -12.05
CA SER A 55 1.71 -3.69 -10.69
C SER A 55 0.28 -3.28 -10.35
N TRP A 56 -0.43 -2.66 -11.30
CA TRP A 56 -1.83 -2.29 -11.11
C TRP A 56 -2.76 -3.50 -10.92
N VAL A 57 -2.53 -4.61 -11.61
CA VAL A 57 -3.32 -5.85 -11.44
C VAL A 57 -3.16 -6.41 -10.03
N TRP A 58 -1.94 -6.39 -9.47
CA TRP A 58 -1.68 -6.79 -8.09
C TRP A 58 -2.36 -5.86 -7.08
N GLN A 59 -2.29 -4.54 -7.29
CA GLN A 59 -3.03 -3.59 -6.45
C GLN A 59 -4.54 -3.85 -6.47
N TYR A 60 -5.11 -4.22 -7.62
CA TYR A 60 -6.52 -4.59 -7.69
C TYR A 60 -6.83 -5.85 -6.88
N GLU A 61 -5.99 -6.88 -6.98
CA GLU A 61 -6.14 -8.11 -6.22
C GLU A 61 -6.14 -7.81 -4.70
N GLU A 62 -5.14 -7.13 -4.21
CA GLU A 62 -4.97 -6.83 -2.80
C GLU A 62 -6.07 -5.91 -2.24
N ILE A 63 -6.40 -4.84 -2.96
CA ILE A 63 -7.28 -3.80 -2.46
C ILE A 63 -8.77 -4.15 -2.67
N TYR A 64 -9.13 -4.71 -3.84
CA TYR A 64 -10.53 -4.91 -4.21
C TYR A 64 -11.00 -6.36 -4.11
N PHE A 65 -10.12 -7.34 -4.26
CA PHE A 65 -10.47 -8.76 -4.17
C PHE A 65 -10.23 -9.29 -2.76
N GLU A 66 -9.05 -9.06 -2.18
CA GLU A 66 -8.71 -9.46 -0.81
C GLU A 66 -9.18 -8.45 0.24
N GLU A 67 -9.56 -7.24 -0.17
CA GLU A 67 -10.11 -6.17 0.68
C GLU A 67 -9.18 -5.78 1.86
N TYR A 68 -7.86 -5.75 1.67
CA TYR A 68 -6.88 -5.49 2.75
C TYR A 68 -7.09 -4.18 3.48
N TYR A 69 -7.66 -3.18 2.82
CA TYR A 69 -7.92 -1.85 3.42
C TYR A 69 -9.37 -1.70 3.91
N ARG A 70 -10.14 -2.79 3.98
CA ARG A 70 -11.50 -2.72 4.47
C ARG A 70 -11.53 -2.57 5.98
N PHE A 71 -12.17 -1.52 6.46
CA PHE A 71 -12.39 -1.26 7.88
C PHE A 71 -13.80 -0.75 8.13
N ASN A 72 -14.20 -0.70 9.40
CA ASN A 72 -15.45 -0.10 9.83
C ASN A 72 -15.18 1.19 10.59
N SER A 73 -15.78 2.29 10.16
CA SER A 73 -15.75 3.56 10.89
C SER A 73 -17.08 3.85 11.54
N SER A 74 -17.06 4.47 12.71
CA SER A 74 -18.26 4.96 13.41
C SER A 74 -18.80 6.26 12.82
N THR A 75 -18.08 6.88 11.87
CA THR A 75 -18.46 8.14 11.22
C THR A 75 -18.56 7.98 9.70
N PRO A 76 -19.45 8.70 9.02
CA PRO A 76 -19.48 8.74 7.55
C PRO A 76 -18.33 9.55 6.94
N THR A 77 -17.56 10.29 7.76
CA THR A 77 -16.47 11.16 7.35
C THR A 77 -15.13 10.75 8.00
N PRO A 78 -14.69 9.46 7.84
CA PRO A 78 -13.46 9.02 8.49
C PRO A 78 -12.24 9.83 8.01
N VAL A 79 -11.29 10.01 8.93
CA VAL A 79 -9.99 10.62 8.63
C VAL A 79 -9.02 9.50 8.23
N ILE A 80 -8.46 9.60 7.03
CA ILE A 80 -7.59 8.59 6.44
C ILE A 80 -6.27 9.23 6.01
N TYR A 81 -5.18 8.58 6.39
CA TYR A 81 -3.83 8.88 5.93
C TYR A 81 -3.33 7.74 5.05
N ASP A 82 -3.02 8.05 3.81
CA ASP A 82 -2.52 7.10 2.81
C ASP A 82 -1.07 7.46 2.46
N CYS A 83 -0.13 6.81 3.12
CA CYS A 83 1.29 7.00 2.91
C CYS A 83 1.79 5.97 1.88
N GLY A 84 2.17 6.45 0.68
CA GLY A 84 2.42 5.65 -0.51
C GLY A 84 1.15 5.44 -1.33
N ALA A 85 0.51 6.56 -1.74
CA ALA A 85 -0.78 6.50 -2.44
C ALA A 85 -0.69 5.97 -3.88
N ASN A 86 0.52 5.89 -4.43
CA ASN A 86 0.80 5.40 -5.77
C ASN A 86 -0.16 6.04 -6.81
N VAL A 87 -0.73 5.27 -7.72
CA VAL A 87 -1.66 5.76 -8.76
C VAL A 87 -3.09 6.03 -8.25
N GLY A 88 -3.36 5.86 -6.94
CA GLY A 88 -4.62 6.21 -6.28
C GLY A 88 -5.63 5.08 -6.11
N MET A 89 -5.24 3.82 -6.27
CA MET A 89 -6.15 2.66 -6.13
C MET A 89 -6.77 2.56 -4.74
N SER A 90 -5.97 2.78 -3.69
CA SER A 90 -6.39 2.83 -2.30
C SER A 90 -7.43 3.94 -2.06
N ILE A 91 -7.18 5.13 -2.61
CA ILE A 91 -8.08 6.29 -2.46
C ILE A 91 -9.43 6.04 -3.13
N LEU A 92 -9.44 5.47 -4.34
CA LEU A 92 -10.67 5.08 -5.03
C LEU A 92 -11.47 4.08 -4.19
N TYR A 93 -10.79 3.13 -3.56
CA TYR A 93 -11.40 2.15 -2.67
C TYR A 93 -11.99 2.82 -1.42
N PHE A 94 -11.24 3.69 -0.74
CA PHE A 94 -11.74 4.42 0.43
C PHE A 94 -12.93 5.31 0.09
N LYS A 95 -12.90 6.02 -1.04
CA LYS A 95 -14.02 6.83 -1.50
C LYS A 95 -15.24 6.01 -1.91
N GLN A 96 -15.05 4.77 -2.35
CA GLN A 96 -16.14 3.83 -2.58
C GLN A 96 -16.81 3.38 -1.27
N LEU A 97 -16.02 3.14 -0.21
CA LEU A 97 -16.54 2.77 1.11
C LEU A 97 -17.14 3.97 1.84
N TYR A 98 -16.46 5.10 1.80
CA TYR A 98 -16.78 6.34 2.52
C TYR A 98 -16.65 7.54 1.58
N PRO A 99 -17.69 7.89 0.82
CA PRO A 99 -17.62 8.99 -0.15
C PRO A 99 -17.21 10.34 0.45
N GLN A 100 -17.50 10.56 1.73
CA GLN A 100 -17.18 11.79 2.48
C GLN A 100 -15.90 11.68 3.32
N ALA A 101 -15.08 10.63 3.16
CA ALA A 101 -13.82 10.48 3.88
C ALA A 101 -12.90 11.68 3.65
N GLN A 102 -12.25 12.14 4.73
CA GLN A 102 -11.20 13.15 4.69
C GLN A 102 -9.86 12.44 4.50
N ILE A 103 -9.27 12.55 3.30
CA ILE A 103 -8.07 11.80 2.94
C ILE A 103 -6.89 12.74 2.73
N LYS A 104 -5.77 12.44 3.41
CA LYS A 104 -4.44 12.99 3.09
C LYS A 104 -3.62 11.88 2.45
N ALA A 105 -3.18 12.11 1.21
CA ALA A 105 -2.44 11.16 0.39
C ALA A 105 -1.02 11.65 0.16
N TYR A 106 -0.04 10.82 0.48
CA TYR A 106 1.37 11.12 0.30
C TYR A 106 1.95 10.23 -0.78
N GLU A 107 2.62 10.86 -1.75
CA GLU A 107 3.32 10.17 -2.82
C GLU A 107 4.66 10.87 -3.07
N ALA A 108 5.75 10.10 -2.96
CA ALA A 108 7.10 10.64 -3.02
C ALA A 108 7.58 10.90 -4.46
N GLU A 109 7.25 9.98 -5.38
CA GLU A 109 7.73 10.04 -6.75
C GLU A 109 6.90 11.05 -7.57
N PRO A 110 7.52 12.13 -8.11
CA PRO A 110 6.79 13.18 -8.81
C PRO A 110 5.96 12.69 -9.98
N GLN A 111 6.48 11.75 -10.76
CA GLN A 111 5.79 11.21 -11.92
C GLN A 111 4.56 10.38 -11.51
N ILE A 112 4.66 9.61 -10.42
CA ILE A 112 3.54 8.83 -9.88
C ILE A 112 2.49 9.75 -9.26
N ALA A 113 2.90 10.82 -8.58
CA ALA A 113 1.99 11.85 -8.04
C ALA A 113 1.19 12.56 -9.16
N GLU A 114 1.76 12.70 -10.36
CA GLU A 114 1.02 13.20 -11.54
C GLU A 114 -0.05 12.20 -11.98
N TYR A 115 0.25 10.89 -12.04
CA TYR A 115 -0.74 9.85 -12.33
C TYR A 115 -1.84 9.87 -11.28
N LEU A 116 -1.48 9.90 -10.00
CA LEU A 116 -2.41 10.00 -8.87
C LEU A 116 -3.40 11.16 -9.08
N THR A 117 -2.88 12.36 -9.30
CA THR A 117 -3.68 13.57 -9.47
C THR A 117 -4.63 13.46 -10.67
N LYS A 118 -4.13 13.02 -11.83
CA LYS A 118 -4.94 12.82 -13.04
C LYS A 118 -6.03 11.77 -12.82
N ASN A 119 -5.69 10.66 -12.18
CA ASN A 119 -6.61 9.56 -11.93
C ASN A 119 -7.76 9.98 -11.01
N LEU A 120 -7.47 10.67 -9.91
CA LEU A 120 -8.51 11.16 -9.01
C LEU A 120 -9.44 12.16 -9.72
N HIS A 121 -8.85 13.16 -10.40
CA HIS A 121 -9.62 14.17 -11.12
C HIS A 121 -10.51 13.55 -12.22
N SER A 122 -9.97 12.62 -13.04
CA SER A 122 -10.73 11.98 -14.13
C SER A 122 -11.89 11.09 -13.63
N ASN A 123 -11.85 10.70 -12.35
CA ASN A 123 -12.91 9.94 -11.68
C ASN A 123 -13.79 10.81 -10.77
N GLY A 124 -13.69 12.16 -10.88
CA GLY A 124 -14.54 13.10 -10.15
C GLY A 124 -14.19 13.27 -8.66
N ILE A 125 -13.03 12.81 -8.22
CA ILE A 125 -12.55 12.95 -6.85
C ILE A 125 -11.63 14.16 -6.76
N ASN A 126 -12.11 15.25 -6.13
CA ASN A 126 -11.41 16.53 -6.04
C ASN A 126 -11.20 17.00 -4.58
N ASP A 127 -11.62 16.21 -3.62
CA ASP A 127 -11.63 16.52 -2.19
C ASP A 127 -10.59 15.71 -1.39
N VAL A 128 -9.50 15.32 -2.05
CA VAL A 128 -8.35 14.64 -1.43
C VAL A 128 -7.16 15.58 -1.38
N LYS A 129 -6.51 15.69 -0.23
CA LYS A 129 -5.29 16.47 -0.08
C LYS A 129 -4.10 15.63 -0.52
N ILE A 130 -3.59 15.86 -1.73
CA ILE A 130 -2.39 15.19 -2.25
C ILE A 130 -1.15 15.99 -1.81
N ILE A 131 -0.17 15.29 -1.24
CA ILE A 131 1.09 15.83 -0.75
C ILE A 131 2.22 15.08 -1.47
N GLN A 132 2.84 15.75 -2.44
CA GLN A 132 3.96 15.22 -3.21
C GLN A 132 5.26 15.33 -2.42
N LYS A 133 5.38 14.49 -1.39
CA LYS A 133 6.55 14.38 -0.50
C LYS A 133 6.70 12.96 -0.01
N ALA A 134 7.94 12.56 0.24
CA ALA A 134 8.21 11.34 0.98
C ALA A 134 7.75 11.48 2.43
N VAL A 135 7.12 10.44 2.96
CA VAL A 135 6.89 10.30 4.39
C VAL A 135 8.18 9.84 5.05
N TRP A 136 8.65 10.58 6.04
CA TRP A 136 9.93 10.31 6.71
C TRP A 136 9.87 10.68 8.21
N LYS A 137 10.99 10.49 8.92
CA LYS A 137 11.17 10.86 10.34
C LYS A 137 11.57 12.32 10.58
N ASP A 138 11.79 13.08 9.51
CA ASP A 138 12.08 14.52 9.54
C ASP A 138 11.63 15.19 8.23
N SER A 139 11.80 16.52 8.12
CA SER A 139 11.43 17.32 6.94
C SER A 139 12.65 17.87 6.19
N LEU A 140 13.81 17.21 6.30
CA LEU A 140 15.06 17.66 5.67
C LEU A 140 15.23 17.11 4.25
N GLY A 141 14.35 16.20 3.84
CA GLY A 141 14.43 15.43 2.62
C GLY A 141 15.05 14.05 2.84
N VAL A 142 14.79 13.15 1.93
CA VAL A 142 15.30 11.79 1.95
C VAL A 142 15.88 11.41 0.60
N GLU A 143 17.02 10.71 0.60
CA GLU A 143 17.62 10.19 -0.62
C GLU A 143 16.91 8.92 -1.07
N PHE A 144 16.31 8.97 -2.25
CA PHE A 144 15.71 7.82 -2.92
C PHE A 144 16.61 7.36 -4.06
N GLY A 145 16.82 6.05 -4.19
CA GLY A 145 17.39 5.45 -5.38
C GLY A 145 16.36 5.48 -6.52
N GLU A 146 16.84 5.79 -7.74
CA GLU A 146 15.98 5.75 -8.92
C GLU A 146 15.47 4.32 -9.15
N GLY A 147 14.16 4.16 -9.27
CA GLY A 147 13.44 2.93 -9.63
C GLY A 147 12.44 3.19 -10.74
N GLN A 148 11.90 2.13 -11.33
CA GLN A 148 10.80 2.22 -12.30
C GLN A 148 9.51 1.74 -11.62
N ALA A 149 8.47 2.56 -11.69
CA ALA A 149 7.16 2.32 -11.09
C ALA A 149 7.20 2.14 -9.56
N ASP A 150 7.10 0.92 -9.09
CA ASP A 150 7.05 0.49 -7.69
C ASP A 150 8.43 0.04 -7.12
N ASP A 151 9.52 0.20 -7.88
CA ASP A 151 10.87 -0.22 -7.45
C ASP A 151 11.68 0.92 -6.77
N ALA A 152 11.15 2.14 -6.68
CA ALA A 152 11.85 3.27 -6.06
C ALA A 152 11.82 3.12 -4.53
N SER A 153 12.98 3.00 -3.90
CA SER A 153 13.09 2.80 -2.45
C SER A 153 14.29 3.57 -1.86
N ILE A 154 14.31 3.73 -0.52
CA ILE A 154 15.46 4.31 0.18
C ILE A 154 16.72 3.46 0.06
N TYR A 155 16.58 2.17 -0.29
CA TYR A 155 17.67 1.21 -0.50
C TYR A 155 17.94 0.94 -1.98
N GLY A 156 17.26 1.65 -2.90
CA GLY A 156 17.45 1.51 -4.34
C GLY A 156 18.90 1.70 -4.75
N GLN A 157 19.37 0.85 -5.67
CA GLN A 157 20.72 0.96 -6.26
C GLN A 157 20.65 1.89 -7.47
N GLY A 158 21.55 2.87 -7.58
CA GLY A 158 21.61 3.80 -8.70
C GLY A 158 21.87 5.24 -8.26
N ASN A 159 21.57 6.19 -9.14
CA ASN A 159 21.66 7.60 -8.81
C ASN A 159 20.64 7.92 -7.70
N LYS A 160 21.11 8.54 -6.63
CA LYS A 160 20.25 9.00 -5.55
C LYS A 160 19.77 10.41 -5.83
N LYS A 161 18.45 10.62 -5.67
CA LYS A 161 17.80 11.92 -5.78
C LYS A 161 17.25 12.31 -4.41
N LEU A 162 17.55 13.53 -4.00
CA LEU A 162 16.95 14.10 -2.79
C LEU A 162 15.50 14.47 -3.07
N ILE A 163 14.57 13.81 -2.37
CA ILE A 163 13.13 14.07 -2.45
C ILE A 163 12.70 14.84 -1.20
N PRO A 164 11.90 15.91 -1.33
CA PRO A 164 11.33 16.59 -0.17
C PRO A 164 10.56 15.63 0.72
N SER A 165 10.77 15.71 2.04
CA SER A 165 10.08 14.87 3.01
C SER A 165 9.13 15.67 3.91
N VAL A 166 8.28 14.92 4.60
CA VAL A 166 7.43 15.41 5.69
C VAL A 166 7.54 14.43 6.85
N ARG A 167 7.65 14.96 8.07
CA ARG A 167 7.66 14.13 9.26
C ARG A 167 6.24 13.66 9.57
N LEU A 168 5.99 12.35 9.39
CA LEU A 168 4.65 11.78 9.58
C LEU A 168 4.10 12.03 10.98
N ARG A 169 4.93 11.88 12.02
CA ARG A 169 4.55 12.17 13.40
C ARG A 169 3.88 13.52 13.57
N ASP A 170 4.43 14.57 12.95
CA ASP A 170 3.93 15.94 13.12
C ASP A 170 2.60 16.14 12.37
N GLU A 171 2.39 15.42 11.27
CA GLU A 171 1.12 15.37 10.55
C GLU A 171 0.03 14.65 11.36
N LEU A 172 0.36 13.47 11.92
CA LEU A 172 -0.57 12.70 12.76
C LEU A 172 -0.95 13.45 14.04
N ALA A 173 -0.02 14.22 14.62
CA ALA A 173 -0.25 15.00 15.84
C ALA A 173 -1.30 16.10 15.67
N GLN A 174 -1.64 16.52 14.45
CA GLN A 174 -2.67 17.51 14.16
C GLN A 174 -4.09 16.98 14.32
N GLU A 175 -4.28 15.65 14.25
CA GLU A 175 -5.59 15.03 14.32
C GLU A 175 -5.92 14.57 15.74
N LYS A 176 -7.20 14.61 16.10
CA LYS A 176 -7.69 13.99 17.34
C LYS A 176 -7.80 12.48 17.20
N THR A 177 -8.32 12.04 16.06
CA THR A 177 -8.55 10.63 15.74
C THR A 177 -8.29 10.42 14.27
N ILE A 178 -7.64 9.32 13.95
CA ILE A 178 -7.37 8.85 12.60
C ILE A 178 -8.02 7.48 12.49
N ASP A 179 -9.00 7.35 11.62
CA ASP A 179 -9.75 6.11 11.45
C ASP A 179 -8.90 5.03 10.77
N PHE A 180 -8.09 5.43 9.80
CA PHE A 180 -7.20 4.52 9.07
C PHE A 180 -5.87 5.19 8.69
N LEU A 181 -4.78 4.53 9.04
CA LEU A 181 -3.43 4.91 8.62
C LEU A 181 -2.83 3.78 7.79
N LYS A 182 -2.56 4.03 6.51
CA LYS A 182 -1.77 3.15 5.65
C LYS A 182 -0.33 3.64 5.61
N ILE A 183 0.61 2.74 5.83
CA ILE A 183 2.06 2.96 5.68
C ILE A 183 2.61 1.89 4.74
N ASP A 184 2.96 2.29 3.53
CA ASP A 184 3.52 1.46 2.47
C ASP A 184 4.47 2.38 1.69
N ILE A 185 5.70 2.47 2.19
CA ILE A 185 6.68 3.50 1.86
C ILE A 185 8.07 2.94 1.53
N GLU A 186 8.07 1.72 1.01
CA GLU A 186 9.20 1.08 0.34
C GLU A 186 10.50 1.05 1.18
N GLY A 187 10.36 0.52 2.42
CA GLY A 187 11.44 0.27 3.35
C GLY A 187 11.68 1.36 4.40
N ALA A 188 10.97 2.48 4.33
CA ALA A 188 11.04 3.54 5.32
C ALA A 188 10.25 3.21 6.61
N GLU A 189 9.44 2.15 6.63
CA GLU A 189 8.57 1.74 7.74
C GLU A 189 9.35 1.57 9.05
N ILE A 190 10.56 1.01 8.97
CA ILE A 190 11.45 0.73 10.11
C ILE A 190 11.99 1.99 10.81
N GLU A 191 11.94 3.13 10.13
CA GLU A 191 12.37 4.42 10.65
C GLU A 191 11.19 5.31 11.02
N VAL A 192 10.13 5.30 10.21
CA VAL A 192 8.97 6.17 10.33
C VAL A 192 8.06 5.73 11.47
N LEU A 193 7.76 4.43 11.55
CA LEU A 193 6.81 3.95 12.56
C LEU A 193 7.31 4.13 14.00
N PRO A 194 8.59 3.88 14.35
CA PRO A 194 9.13 4.21 15.65
C PRO A 194 9.08 5.70 16.00
N ASP A 195 9.30 6.59 15.03
CA ASP A 195 9.16 8.04 15.24
C ASP A 195 7.71 8.46 15.57
N CYS A 196 6.73 7.72 15.06
CA CYS A 196 5.31 7.95 15.30
C CYS A 196 4.79 7.34 16.62
N ALA A 197 5.60 6.57 17.37
CA ALA A 197 5.14 5.75 18.49
C ALA A 197 4.26 6.50 19.51
N ASN A 198 4.57 7.77 19.82
CA ASN A 198 3.86 8.58 20.81
C ASN A 198 2.60 9.30 20.27
N VAL A 199 2.22 9.10 19.02
CA VAL A 199 1.01 9.67 18.41
C VAL A 199 0.10 8.59 17.82
N LEU A 200 0.49 7.32 17.89
CA LEU A 200 -0.30 6.20 17.41
C LEU A 200 -1.54 5.92 18.26
N ASP A 201 -1.64 6.46 19.47
CA ASP A 201 -2.84 6.41 20.31
C ASP A 201 -4.08 7.01 19.62
N ARG A 202 -3.88 7.88 18.64
CA ARG A 202 -4.93 8.51 17.82
C ARG A 202 -5.45 7.63 16.69
N VAL A 203 -4.70 6.58 16.31
CA VAL A 203 -5.00 5.72 15.17
C VAL A 203 -5.88 4.54 15.61
N GLN A 204 -6.96 4.27 14.87
CA GLN A 204 -7.87 3.15 15.12
C GLN A 204 -7.48 1.89 14.34
N HIS A 205 -7.18 2.06 13.05
CA HIS A 205 -6.72 0.98 12.17
C HIS A 205 -5.40 1.40 11.52
N LEU A 206 -4.42 0.52 11.58
CA LEU A 206 -3.11 0.72 11.00
C LEU A 206 -2.81 -0.43 10.04
N PHE A 207 -2.49 -0.10 8.80
CA PHE A 207 -1.94 -1.04 7.84
C PHE A 207 -0.49 -0.68 7.57
N VAL A 208 0.41 -1.66 7.67
CA VAL A 208 1.83 -1.50 7.33
C VAL A 208 2.20 -2.56 6.31
N GLU A 209 2.62 -2.13 5.13
CA GLU A 209 3.33 -3.01 4.21
C GLU A 209 4.81 -2.94 4.55
N PHE A 210 5.29 -3.98 5.19
CA PHE A 210 6.66 -4.06 5.67
C PHE A 210 7.59 -4.64 4.59
N HIS A 211 8.66 -3.92 4.29
CA HIS A 211 9.66 -4.32 3.32
C HIS A 211 11.02 -4.56 3.96
N ALA A 212 11.64 -5.71 3.67
CA ALA A 212 13.01 -6.00 4.07
C ALA A 212 13.91 -6.21 2.86
N TYR A 213 15.04 -5.53 2.85
CA TYR A 213 15.97 -5.50 1.74
C TYR A 213 17.22 -6.32 2.04
N ILE A 214 17.70 -7.08 1.05
CA ILE A 214 18.90 -7.92 1.14
C ILE A 214 20.10 -7.04 1.51
N GLY A 215 20.87 -7.48 2.51
CA GLY A 215 22.03 -6.73 2.99
C GLY A 215 21.72 -5.67 4.06
N GLN A 216 20.43 -5.47 4.36
CA GLN A 216 19.98 -4.64 5.48
C GLN A 216 19.42 -5.51 6.62
N PRO A 217 19.49 -5.05 7.89
CA PRO A 217 18.77 -5.73 8.97
C PRO A 217 17.27 -5.77 8.67
N GLN A 218 16.61 -6.94 8.80
CA GLN A 218 15.18 -7.04 8.57
C GLN A 218 14.36 -6.15 9.51
N ALA A 219 14.78 -6.03 10.79
CA ALA A 219 14.23 -5.10 11.79
C ALA A 219 12.69 -5.16 12.00
N LEU A 220 12.02 -6.23 11.57
CA LEU A 220 10.58 -6.44 11.78
C LEU A 220 10.19 -6.30 13.25
N THR A 221 11.06 -6.75 14.16
CA THR A 221 10.82 -6.65 15.61
C THR A 221 10.62 -5.20 16.08
N LYS A 222 11.32 -4.22 15.49
CA LYS A 222 11.13 -2.79 15.83
C LYS A 222 9.71 -2.32 15.48
N VAL A 223 9.22 -2.73 14.31
CA VAL A 223 7.86 -2.41 13.85
C VAL A 223 6.81 -3.04 14.76
N LEU A 224 6.94 -4.34 15.05
CA LEU A 224 5.98 -5.06 15.91
C LEU A 224 5.98 -4.55 17.35
N GLU A 225 7.15 -4.23 17.91
CA GLU A 225 7.24 -3.64 19.26
C GLU A 225 6.48 -2.30 19.36
N VAL A 226 6.57 -1.45 18.34
CA VAL A 226 5.85 -0.18 18.32
C VAL A 226 4.34 -0.41 18.26
N ILE A 227 3.88 -1.34 17.41
CA ILE A 227 2.47 -1.71 17.27
C ILE A 227 1.92 -2.25 18.60
N GLU A 228 2.65 -3.16 19.26
CA GLU A 228 2.25 -3.73 20.53
C GLU A 228 2.23 -2.68 21.66
N LYS A 229 3.28 -1.88 21.79
CA LYS A 229 3.37 -0.82 22.81
C LYS A 229 2.31 0.26 22.64
N ALA A 230 1.88 0.52 21.39
CA ALA A 230 0.76 1.40 21.10
C ALA A 230 -0.61 0.79 21.40
N GLY A 231 -0.69 -0.47 21.84
CA GLY A 231 -1.92 -1.15 22.27
C GLY A 231 -2.75 -1.75 21.15
N PHE A 232 -2.16 -1.99 19.98
CA PHE A 232 -2.85 -2.67 18.89
C PHE A 232 -2.82 -4.20 19.04
N ARG A 233 -3.88 -4.84 18.54
CA ARG A 233 -3.85 -6.24 18.08
C ARG A 233 -3.48 -6.23 16.61
N TYR A 234 -2.83 -7.27 16.12
CA TYR A 234 -2.44 -7.33 14.72
C TYR A 234 -2.56 -8.74 14.13
N TYR A 235 -2.68 -8.77 12.82
CA TYR A 235 -2.61 -9.95 11.96
C TYR A 235 -1.54 -9.71 10.89
N ILE A 236 -0.71 -10.72 10.63
CA ILE A 236 0.33 -10.65 9.62
C ILE A 236 -0.01 -11.64 8.51
N ASP A 237 0.00 -11.16 7.29
CA ASP A 237 -0.15 -11.97 6.10
C ASP A 237 1.07 -11.85 5.17
N THR A 238 1.31 -12.91 4.42
CA THR A 238 2.33 -12.92 3.37
C THR A 238 1.63 -13.06 2.03
N ASN A 239 1.81 -12.10 1.14
CA ASN A 239 1.22 -12.12 -0.20
C ASN A 239 1.72 -13.29 -1.05
N GLN A 240 2.66 -14.08 -0.55
CA GLN A 240 3.24 -15.18 -1.30
C GLN A 240 3.65 -16.37 -0.43
N HIS A 241 3.17 -17.55 -0.83
CA HIS A 241 3.72 -18.81 -0.34
C HIS A 241 5.12 -19.04 -0.92
N ARG A 242 6.13 -19.09 -0.05
CA ARG A 242 7.52 -19.35 -0.42
C ARG A 242 7.82 -20.85 -0.30
N LYS A 243 8.02 -21.52 -1.44
CA LYS A 243 8.42 -22.94 -1.45
C LYS A 243 9.90 -23.06 -1.06
N ALA A 244 10.22 -24.01 -0.18
CA ALA A 244 11.58 -24.29 0.32
C ALA A 244 12.33 -23.03 0.80
N PRO A 245 11.84 -22.38 1.89
CA PRO A 245 12.33 -21.06 2.31
C PRO A 245 13.81 -21.03 2.71
N PHE A 246 14.39 -22.17 3.12
CA PHE A 246 15.83 -22.28 3.43
C PHE A 246 16.73 -22.32 2.17
N ILE A 247 16.13 -22.42 0.99
CA ILE A 247 16.83 -22.39 -0.30
C ILE A 247 16.45 -21.11 -1.05
N ASN A 248 15.17 -20.75 -1.06
CA ASN A 248 14.63 -19.59 -1.74
C ASN A 248 14.56 -18.41 -0.75
N HIS A 249 15.59 -17.58 -0.74
CA HIS A 249 15.70 -16.46 0.20
C HIS A 249 15.13 -15.15 -0.32
N ARG A 250 14.73 -15.08 -1.61
CA ARG A 250 14.28 -13.85 -2.26
C ARG A 250 12.75 -13.78 -2.33
N TYR A 251 12.22 -12.58 -2.14
CA TYR A 251 10.81 -12.32 -2.37
C TYR A 251 10.52 -12.26 -3.88
N ARG A 252 9.63 -13.11 -4.39
CA ARG A 252 9.21 -13.19 -5.82
C ARG A 252 10.39 -13.13 -6.82
N ASN A 253 11.52 -13.74 -6.50
CA ASN A 253 12.77 -13.64 -7.27
C ASN A 253 13.33 -12.20 -7.40
N ASN A 254 12.88 -11.27 -6.56
CA ASN A 254 13.42 -9.93 -6.49
C ASN A 254 14.91 -9.99 -6.08
N ASN A 255 15.75 -9.20 -6.74
CA ASN A 255 17.19 -9.21 -6.50
C ASN A 255 17.62 -8.37 -5.29
N VAL A 256 16.73 -7.51 -4.79
CA VAL A 256 17.00 -6.55 -3.72
C VAL A 256 16.17 -6.76 -2.47
N MET A 257 15.04 -7.49 -2.55
CA MET A 257 14.11 -7.71 -1.45
C MET A 257 14.04 -9.19 -1.06
N ASP A 258 14.06 -9.48 0.23
CA ASP A 258 13.92 -10.86 0.75
C ASP A 258 12.62 -11.10 1.51
N LEU A 259 11.94 -10.06 1.99
CA LEU A 259 10.68 -10.19 2.70
C LEU A 259 9.74 -9.00 2.44
N GLN A 260 8.46 -9.31 2.22
CA GLN A 260 7.35 -8.35 2.23
C GLN A 260 6.21 -8.95 3.04
N LEU A 261 5.63 -8.17 3.96
CA LEU A 261 4.56 -8.61 4.86
C LEU A 261 3.49 -7.53 4.94
N ASN A 262 2.23 -7.95 4.93
CA ASN A 262 1.09 -7.11 5.23
C ASN A 262 0.72 -7.24 6.72
N ILE A 263 0.81 -6.15 7.46
CA ILE A 263 0.49 -6.09 8.87
C ILE A 263 -0.76 -5.25 9.05
N SER A 264 -1.88 -5.91 9.33
CA SER A 264 -3.15 -5.25 9.68
C SER A 264 -3.26 -5.15 11.19
N ALA A 265 -3.33 -3.94 11.73
CA ALA A 265 -3.41 -3.71 13.16
C ALA A 265 -4.65 -2.86 13.53
N TRP A 266 -5.28 -3.19 14.65
CA TRP A 266 -6.52 -2.52 15.10
C TRP A 266 -6.56 -2.41 16.61
N ARG A 267 -7.33 -1.43 17.10
CA ARG A 267 -7.64 -1.33 18.53
C ARG A 267 -8.80 -2.27 18.86
N PRO A 268 -8.71 -3.06 19.96
CA PRO A 268 -9.80 -3.94 20.41
C PRO A 268 -11.04 -3.19 20.86
#